data_8c5e03c24ed6ce7d7eadda04ab914077
#
_entry.id   8c5e03c24ed6ce7d7eadda04ab914077
#
_cell.length_a   1.000
_cell.length_b   1.000
_cell.length_c   1.000
_cell.angle_alpha   90.00
_cell.angle_beta   90.00
_cell.angle_gamma   90.00
#
_symmetry.space_group_name_H-M   'P 1'
#
loop_
_entity.id
_entity.type
_entity.pdbx_description
1 polymer ?
#
loop_
_entity_poly.entity_id
_entity_poly.type
_entity_poly.pdbx_seq_one_letter_code
_entity_poly.pdbx_strand_id
1 'polypeptide(L)'
;MGSIGLLLIYLCTIESHAMGYESISVTPVTPRIGANVEGVALSKPLSNRQVEELHEALAQHQVLFFRDQPLDVEAHKRFGRYFGELHIHPSTPGPEGHPEILPIHADANSKRINGEYWHSDVSCDEEPPMGSILYLHTVPNCGGDTLFASQYAAYDALSARMKVYLEGLTATHSGDHIYRRNNALMGIAESGKVYPKASHPIVRTHPMTKRKALYVNGEFTTHIDGLPRDEGRAILGFLCEFSTREEFQVRFRWQPHSVAFWDNRCVQHQALWDYYPQTRSGRRVTIKGDRPF
;
A
#
# COMPACT_ATOMS: atom_id res chain seq x y z
N MET A 1 -32.19 -6.87 -51.00
CA MET A 1 -30.82 -7.39 -51.03
C MET A 1 -30.10 -6.73 -49.86
N GLY A 2 -30.00 -7.41 -48.76
CA GLY A 2 -29.42 -6.89 -47.54
C GLY A 2 -27.92 -7.13 -47.46
N SER A 3 -27.20 -6.12 -47.06
CA SER A 3 -25.75 -6.18 -46.81
C SER A 3 -25.56 -6.41 -45.31
N ILE A 4 -25.06 -7.59 -44.95
CA ILE A 4 -24.73 -7.98 -43.58
C ILE A 4 -23.32 -7.42 -43.30
N GLY A 5 -23.26 -6.40 -42.45
CA GLY A 5 -22.01 -5.85 -41.97
C GLY A 5 -21.35 -6.83 -40.98
N LEU A 6 -20.18 -7.34 -41.33
CA LEU A 6 -19.32 -8.14 -40.47
C LEU A 6 -18.76 -7.25 -39.34
N LEU A 7 -19.20 -7.50 -38.12
CA LEU A 7 -18.63 -6.92 -36.92
C LEU A 7 -17.31 -7.66 -36.62
N LEU A 8 -16.18 -7.09 -36.99
CA LEU A 8 -14.85 -7.59 -36.59
C LEU A 8 -14.68 -7.31 -35.11
N ILE A 9 -14.86 -8.35 -34.30
CA ILE A 9 -14.44 -8.33 -32.90
C ILE A 9 -12.91 -8.47 -32.89
N TYR A 10 -12.22 -7.36 -32.64
CA TYR A 10 -10.81 -7.40 -32.29
C TYR A 10 -10.67 -8.10 -30.93
N LEU A 11 -10.41 -9.40 -30.95
CA LEU A 11 -9.85 -10.13 -29.83
C LEU A 11 -8.42 -9.63 -29.66
N CYS A 12 -8.23 -8.67 -28.77
CA CYS A 12 -6.92 -8.30 -28.29
C CYS A 12 -6.45 -9.46 -27.39
N THR A 13 -5.81 -10.44 -27.98
CA THR A 13 -5.03 -11.44 -27.24
C THR A 13 -3.86 -10.71 -26.61
N ILE A 14 -4.02 -10.33 -25.34
CA ILE A 14 -2.90 -10.03 -24.47
C ILE A 14 -2.21 -11.37 -24.30
N GLU A 15 -1.16 -11.63 -25.07
CA GLU A 15 -0.18 -12.64 -24.72
C GLU A 15 0.45 -12.19 -23.38
N SER A 16 -0.15 -12.64 -22.28
CA SER A 16 0.54 -12.66 -21.01
C SER A 16 1.70 -13.64 -21.23
N HIS A 17 2.91 -13.12 -21.35
CA HIS A 17 4.07 -13.89 -21.01
C HIS A 17 3.88 -14.27 -19.54
N ALA A 18 3.29 -15.43 -19.30
CA ALA A 18 3.30 -16.06 -18.01
C ALA A 18 4.78 -16.32 -17.72
N MET A 19 5.40 -15.42 -16.96
CA MET A 19 6.65 -15.72 -16.29
C MET A 19 6.32 -16.89 -15.38
N GLY A 20 6.75 -18.09 -15.79
CA GLY A 20 6.50 -19.31 -15.04
C GLY A 20 7.30 -19.26 -13.74
N TYR A 21 6.63 -19.00 -12.62
CA TYR A 21 7.24 -19.19 -11.31
C TYR A 21 7.51 -20.69 -11.12
N GLU A 22 8.70 -21.02 -10.67
CA GLU A 22 9.14 -22.43 -10.53
C GLU A 22 8.98 -22.96 -9.11
N SER A 23 9.13 -22.06 -8.12
CA SER A 23 9.16 -22.43 -6.69
C SER A 23 7.95 -21.92 -5.88
N ILE A 24 7.15 -21.04 -6.46
CA ILE A 24 5.89 -20.52 -5.89
C ILE A 24 4.77 -20.58 -6.94
N SER A 25 3.53 -20.51 -6.48
CA SER A 25 2.36 -20.34 -7.36
C SER A 25 1.78 -18.94 -7.15
N VAL A 26 1.54 -18.19 -8.22
CA VAL A 26 1.01 -16.83 -8.17
C VAL A 26 -0.26 -16.74 -9.02
N THR A 27 -1.39 -16.46 -8.37
CA THR A 27 -2.70 -16.34 -9.02
C THR A 27 -3.23 -14.92 -8.87
N PRO A 28 -3.36 -14.14 -9.97
CA PRO A 28 -3.93 -12.81 -9.91
C PRO A 28 -5.35 -12.80 -9.30
N VAL A 29 -5.64 -11.82 -8.44
CA VAL A 29 -6.99 -11.60 -7.86
C VAL A 29 -7.81 -10.68 -8.74
N THR A 30 -7.18 -9.63 -9.29
CA THR A 30 -7.79 -8.73 -10.27
C THR A 30 -6.85 -8.52 -11.45
N PRO A 31 -7.33 -8.02 -12.59
CA PRO A 31 -6.45 -7.74 -13.74
C PRO A 31 -5.41 -6.65 -13.49
N ARG A 32 -5.57 -5.83 -12.46
CA ARG A 32 -4.75 -4.61 -12.25
C ARG A 32 -3.86 -4.67 -11.03
N ILE A 33 -4.30 -5.37 -9.97
CA ILE A 33 -3.64 -5.37 -8.67
C ILE A 33 -4.02 -6.61 -7.87
N GLY A 34 -3.06 -7.15 -7.11
CA GLY A 34 -3.25 -8.22 -6.16
C GLY A 34 -3.09 -9.62 -6.73
N ALA A 35 -2.30 -10.44 -6.04
CA ALA A 35 -2.18 -11.86 -6.33
C ALA A 35 -2.13 -12.70 -5.04
N ASN A 36 -2.74 -13.88 -5.08
CA ASN A 36 -2.54 -14.91 -4.07
C ASN A 36 -1.24 -15.66 -4.37
N VAL A 37 -0.46 -15.93 -3.33
CA VAL A 37 0.80 -16.68 -3.42
C VAL A 37 0.69 -17.94 -2.58
N GLU A 38 1.02 -19.07 -3.18
CA GLU A 38 1.04 -20.39 -2.58
C GLU A 38 2.43 -21.06 -2.80
N GLY A 39 2.68 -22.20 -2.17
CA GLY A 39 3.94 -22.93 -2.30
C GLY A 39 5.08 -22.39 -1.45
N VAL A 40 4.82 -21.44 -0.53
CA VAL A 40 5.79 -20.85 0.36
C VAL A 40 5.35 -20.91 1.82
N ALA A 41 6.28 -21.20 2.73
CA ALA A 41 6.06 -21.15 4.18
C ALA A 41 6.91 -20.03 4.77
N LEU A 42 6.30 -18.87 5.04
CA LEU A 42 7.00 -17.66 5.51
C LEU A 42 7.61 -17.82 6.91
N SER A 43 7.15 -18.83 7.68
CA SER A 43 7.72 -19.19 8.98
C SER A 43 9.11 -19.83 8.86
N LYS A 44 9.51 -20.28 7.66
CA LYS A 44 10.80 -20.91 7.39
C LYS A 44 11.72 -19.98 6.59
N PRO A 45 13.05 -20.17 6.61
CA PRO A 45 13.94 -19.52 5.64
C PRO A 45 13.52 -19.85 4.20
N LEU A 46 13.52 -18.83 3.36
CA LEU A 46 13.21 -18.96 1.93
C LEU A 46 14.49 -19.28 1.14
N SER A 47 14.35 -20.02 0.05
CA SER A 47 15.43 -20.19 -0.93
C SER A 47 15.65 -18.89 -1.72
N ASN A 48 16.84 -18.72 -2.31
CA ASN A 48 17.12 -17.56 -3.16
C ASN A 48 16.10 -17.45 -4.30
N ARG A 49 15.73 -18.59 -4.90
CA ARG A 49 14.74 -18.62 -5.99
C ARG A 49 13.37 -18.11 -5.54
N GLN A 50 12.89 -18.54 -4.36
CA GLN A 50 11.63 -18.04 -3.80
C GLN A 50 11.68 -16.53 -3.54
N VAL A 51 12.82 -16.03 -3.04
CA VAL A 51 12.99 -14.58 -2.81
C VAL A 51 12.96 -13.81 -4.14
N GLU A 52 13.68 -14.26 -5.15
CA GLU A 52 13.67 -13.66 -6.50
C GLU A 52 12.26 -13.62 -7.08
N GLU A 53 11.56 -14.76 -7.07
CA GLU A 53 10.18 -14.86 -7.59
C GLU A 53 9.19 -13.97 -6.82
N LEU A 54 9.36 -13.82 -5.51
CA LEU A 54 8.54 -12.91 -4.71
C LEU A 54 8.81 -11.43 -5.03
N HIS A 55 10.05 -11.05 -5.34
CA HIS A 55 10.38 -9.71 -5.85
C HIS A 55 9.69 -9.45 -7.20
N GLU A 56 9.76 -10.40 -8.12
CA GLU A 56 9.10 -10.31 -9.42
C GLU A 56 7.58 -10.23 -9.29
N ALA A 57 7.00 -11.09 -8.46
CA ALA A 57 5.57 -11.11 -8.19
C ALA A 57 5.08 -9.79 -7.58
N LEU A 58 5.82 -9.22 -6.60
CA LEU A 58 5.48 -7.94 -6.01
C LEU A 58 5.54 -6.80 -7.04
N ALA A 59 6.58 -6.77 -7.86
CA ALA A 59 6.74 -5.77 -8.92
C ALA A 59 5.61 -5.84 -9.96
N GLN A 60 5.14 -7.04 -10.29
CA GLN A 60 4.07 -7.27 -11.24
C GLN A 60 2.68 -6.98 -10.66
N HIS A 61 2.41 -7.51 -9.44
CA HIS A 61 1.07 -7.50 -8.85
C HIS A 61 0.85 -6.45 -7.78
N GLN A 62 1.91 -5.73 -7.32
CA GLN A 62 1.87 -4.60 -6.40
C GLN A 62 1.45 -4.97 -4.97
N VAL A 63 0.65 -6.00 -4.78
CA VAL A 63 0.30 -6.57 -3.48
C VAL A 63 0.18 -8.09 -3.57
N LEU A 64 0.78 -8.79 -2.61
CA LEU A 64 0.78 -10.25 -2.49
C LEU A 64 0.03 -10.68 -1.24
N PHE A 65 -0.79 -11.70 -1.38
CA PHE A 65 -1.60 -12.27 -0.30
C PHE A 65 -1.18 -13.71 -0.04
N PHE A 66 -0.99 -14.03 1.24
CA PHE A 66 -0.62 -15.36 1.70
C PHE A 66 -1.63 -15.83 2.74
N ARG A 67 -2.07 -17.08 2.64
CA ARG A 67 -2.95 -17.75 3.60
C ARG A 67 -2.17 -18.73 4.46
N ASP A 68 -2.72 -19.06 5.63
CA ASP A 68 -2.20 -20.11 6.52
C ASP A 68 -0.71 -19.95 6.87
N GLN A 69 -0.30 -18.73 7.22
CA GLN A 69 1.07 -18.37 7.56
C GLN A 69 1.22 -18.06 9.06
N PRO A 70 1.27 -19.06 9.96
CA PRO A 70 1.54 -18.78 11.36
C PRO A 70 2.97 -18.26 11.52
N LEU A 71 3.11 -16.97 11.79
CA LEU A 71 4.41 -16.32 11.97
C LEU A 71 4.65 -16.02 13.46
N ASP A 72 5.87 -16.25 13.93
CA ASP A 72 6.41 -15.57 15.11
C ASP A 72 7.01 -14.21 14.71
N VAL A 73 7.51 -13.47 15.69
CA VAL A 73 8.08 -12.13 15.46
C VAL A 73 9.34 -12.20 14.59
N GLU A 74 10.22 -13.17 14.84
CA GLU A 74 11.49 -13.27 14.13
C GLU A 74 11.30 -13.78 12.70
N ALA A 75 10.36 -14.68 12.45
CA ALA A 75 9.99 -15.11 11.11
C ALA A 75 9.41 -13.94 10.30
N HIS A 76 8.55 -13.11 10.91
CA HIS A 76 7.99 -11.94 10.27
C HIS A 76 9.07 -10.90 9.91
N LYS A 77 9.99 -10.61 10.83
CA LYS A 77 11.14 -9.72 10.60
C LYS A 77 12.08 -10.28 9.53
N ARG A 78 12.38 -11.59 9.58
CA ARG A 78 13.21 -12.27 8.58
C ARG A 78 12.59 -12.16 7.20
N PHE A 79 11.29 -12.38 7.05
CA PHE A 79 10.59 -12.23 5.78
C PHE A 79 10.74 -10.79 5.23
N GLY A 80 10.54 -9.78 6.04
CA GLY A 80 10.75 -8.40 5.63
C GLY A 80 12.19 -8.10 5.19
N ARG A 81 13.19 -8.67 5.88
CA ARG A 81 14.62 -8.47 5.57
C ARG A 81 15.07 -9.02 4.22
N TYR A 82 14.34 -9.93 3.59
CA TYR A 82 14.61 -10.34 2.21
C TYR A 82 14.38 -9.20 1.19
N PHE A 83 13.61 -8.18 1.56
CA PHE A 83 13.28 -7.03 0.70
C PHE A 83 14.02 -5.76 1.05
N GLY A 84 14.70 -5.72 2.19
CA GLY A 84 15.51 -4.59 2.62
C GLY A 84 15.60 -4.44 4.14
N GLU A 85 16.20 -3.34 4.57
CA GLU A 85 16.29 -2.96 5.97
C GLU A 85 14.90 -2.63 6.53
N LEU A 86 14.63 -3.04 7.79
CA LEU A 86 13.34 -2.75 8.40
C LEU A 86 13.31 -1.30 8.93
N HIS A 87 12.19 -0.66 8.71
CA HIS A 87 11.90 0.70 9.14
C HIS A 87 11.35 0.69 10.58
N ILE A 88 11.72 1.69 11.37
CA ILE A 88 11.16 1.94 12.72
C ILE A 88 10.18 3.09 12.60
N HIS A 89 8.92 2.88 13.00
CA HIS A 89 7.88 3.89 12.86
C HIS A 89 8.17 5.14 13.71
N PRO A 90 8.14 6.36 13.13
CA PRO A 90 8.61 7.58 13.82
C PRO A 90 7.77 8.00 15.04
N SER A 91 6.50 7.60 15.09
CA SER A 91 5.58 8.04 16.15
C SER A 91 5.06 6.91 17.06
N THR A 92 5.24 5.65 16.66
CA THR A 92 4.71 4.50 17.40
C THR A 92 5.85 3.50 17.63
N PRO A 93 6.45 3.48 18.81
CA PRO A 93 7.51 2.51 19.11
C PRO A 93 6.95 1.09 19.12
N GLY A 94 7.76 0.16 18.66
CA GLY A 94 7.48 -1.27 18.77
C GLY A 94 7.60 -1.79 20.20
N PRO A 95 7.24 -3.07 20.45
CA PRO A 95 7.46 -3.74 21.73
C PRO A 95 8.94 -3.75 22.11
N GLU A 96 9.22 -3.90 23.40
CA GLU A 96 10.60 -4.01 23.91
C GLU A 96 11.37 -5.11 23.18
N GLY A 97 12.58 -4.80 22.71
CA GLY A 97 13.42 -5.69 21.91
C GLY A 97 13.04 -5.81 20.43
N HIS A 98 11.92 -5.23 20.00
CA HIS A 98 11.42 -5.31 18.62
C HIS A 98 10.92 -3.96 18.10
N PRO A 99 11.76 -2.92 18.01
CA PRO A 99 11.33 -1.58 17.62
C PRO A 99 10.78 -1.51 16.18
N GLU A 100 11.11 -2.47 15.33
CA GLU A 100 10.64 -2.56 13.94
C GLU A 100 9.21 -3.13 13.80
N ILE A 101 8.65 -3.65 14.90
CA ILE A 101 7.29 -4.21 14.90
C ILE A 101 6.29 -3.12 15.25
N LEU A 102 5.35 -2.86 14.38
CA LEU A 102 4.18 -2.04 14.66
C LEU A 102 3.01 -2.93 15.09
N PRO A 103 2.57 -2.89 16.36
CA PRO A 103 1.38 -3.59 16.79
C PRO A 103 0.13 -3.04 16.08
N ILE A 104 -0.72 -3.91 15.58
CA ILE A 104 -2.02 -3.58 15.01
C ILE A 104 -3.08 -4.21 15.88
N HIS A 105 -3.89 -3.39 16.54
CA HIS A 105 -4.92 -3.88 17.45
C HIS A 105 -6.14 -2.94 17.47
N ALA A 106 -7.31 -3.53 17.41
CA ALA A 106 -8.57 -2.88 17.72
C ALA A 106 -9.52 -3.87 18.40
N ASP A 107 -10.29 -3.38 19.37
CA ASP A 107 -11.27 -4.13 20.15
C ASP A 107 -12.46 -3.24 20.56
N ALA A 108 -13.31 -3.72 21.49
CA ALA A 108 -14.43 -2.97 22.01
C ALA A 108 -14.06 -1.67 22.78
N ASN A 109 -12.80 -1.50 23.18
CA ASN A 109 -12.31 -0.31 23.89
C ASN A 109 -11.66 0.70 22.91
N SER A 110 -11.44 0.30 21.68
CA SER A 110 -10.77 1.13 20.67
C SER A 110 -11.69 2.26 20.21
N LYS A 111 -11.16 3.49 20.17
CA LYS A 111 -11.85 4.68 19.71
C LYS A 111 -11.61 4.97 18.23
N ARG A 112 -10.64 4.29 17.62
CA ARG A 112 -10.19 4.45 16.23
C ARG A 112 -9.29 3.30 15.83
N ILE A 113 -9.04 3.16 14.53
CA ILE A 113 -7.98 2.29 13.99
C ILE A 113 -6.93 3.11 13.26
N ASN A 114 -5.76 2.50 13.03
CA ASN A 114 -4.77 3.05 12.11
C ASN A 114 -5.12 2.67 10.67
N GLY A 115 -4.95 3.63 9.75
CA GLY A 115 -5.16 3.37 8.31
C GLY A 115 -6.62 3.40 7.86
N GLU A 116 -7.49 4.12 8.58
CA GLU A 116 -8.92 4.26 8.24
C GLU A 116 -9.15 5.06 6.95
N TYR A 117 -8.20 5.88 6.54
CA TYR A 117 -8.27 6.66 5.30
C TYR A 117 -7.28 6.13 4.25
N TRP A 118 -7.55 6.42 2.97
CA TRP A 118 -6.65 6.07 1.88
C TRP A 118 -5.28 6.74 2.01
N HIS A 119 -4.22 5.93 2.06
CA HIS A 119 -2.84 6.41 2.21
C HIS A 119 -1.80 5.42 1.64
N SER A 120 -0.60 5.94 1.40
CA SER A 120 0.64 5.16 1.38
C SER A 120 1.36 5.40 2.69
N ASP A 121 1.91 4.35 3.30
CA ASP A 121 2.54 4.42 4.62
C ASP A 121 3.64 5.49 4.68
N VAL A 122 3.53 6.34 5.71
CA VAL A 122 4.54 7.34 6.09
C VAL A 122 5.06 8.15 4.89
N SER A 123 4.19 8.47 3.92
CA SER A 123 4.58 9.24 2.74
C SER A 123 5.05 10.66 3.03
N CYS A 124 5.01 11.07 4.31
CA CYS A 124 5.56 12.34 4.79
C CYS A 124 7.08 12.30 5.05
N ASP A 125 7.72 11.14 5.05
CA ASP A 125 9.18 11.02 5.18
C ASP A 125 9.88 11.41 3.87
N GLU A 126 11.16 11.84 3.95
CA GLU A 126 11.98 12.11 2.76
C GLU A 126 12.25 10.84 1.94
N GLU A 127 12.41 9.70 2.64
CA GLU A 127 12.58 8.37 2.08
C GLU A 127 11.44 7.46 2.59
N PRO A 128 10.24 7.56 2.01
CA PRO A 128 9.09 6.79 2.45
C PRO A 128 9.34 5.29 2.30
N PRO A 129 8.75 4.46 3.19
CA PRO A 129 8.92 3.01 3.12
C PRO A 129 8.57 2.42 1.75
N MET A 130 9.41 1.47 1.27
CA MET A 130 9.14 0.79 0.01
C MET A 130 7.93 -0.11 0.08
N GLY A 131 7.70 -0.77 1.22
CA GLY A 131 6.60 -1.71 1.36
C GLY A 131 6.33 -2.08 2.81
N SER A 132 5.17 -2.67 3.03
CA SER A 132 4.70 -3.09 4.34
C SER A 132 4.12 -4.50 4.30
N ILE A 133 4.40 -5.27 5.34
CA ILE A 133 3.94 -6.64 5.51
C ILE A 133 3.07 -6.69 6.76
N LEU A 134 1.77 -6.89 6.59
CA LEU A 134 0.80 -7.02 7.67
C LEU A 134 0.43 -8.49 7.86
N TYR A 135 0.59 -8.96 9.08
CA TYR A 135 0.16 -10.27 9.54
C TYR A 135 -0.96 -10.12 10.56
N LEU A 136 -2.09 -10.80 10.36
CA LEU A 136 -3.18 -10.87 11.34
C LEU A 136 -3.35 -12.29 11.87
N HIS A 137 -3.31 -12.42 13.20
CA HIS A 137 -3.58 -13.67 13.89
C HIS A 137 -5.02 -13.75 14.45
N THR A 138 -5.64 -12.60 14.71
CA THR A 138 -7.02 -12.48 15.16
C THR A 138 -7.79 -11.58 14.20
N VAL A 139 -8.89 -12.06 13.68
CA VAL A 139 -9.76 -11.33 12.76
C VAL A 139 -11.22 -11.43 13.23
N PRO A 140 -12.06 -10.43 12.94
CA PRO A 140 -13.47 -10.48 13.23
C PRO A 140 -14.17 -11.56 12.39
N ASN A 141 -15.36 -12.02 12.82
CA ASN A 141 -16.15 -12.99 12.08
C ASN A 141 -16.62 -12.44 10.71
N CYS A 142 -16.81 -11.12 10.63
CA CYS A 142 -17.14 -10.40 9.41
C CYS A 142 -16.57 -8.97 9.46
N GLY A 143 -16.31 -8.38 8.30
CA GLY A 143 -15.70 -7.06 8.19
C GLY A 143 -14.18 -7.07 8.45
N GLY A 144 -13.62 -5.89 8.66
CA GLY A 144 -12.19 -5.68 8.93
C GLY A 144 -11.29 -5.90 7.72
N ASP A 145 -11.83 -5.86 6.53
CA ASP A 145 -11.09 -6.03 5.27
C ASP A 145 -10.12 -4.85 5.04
N THR A 146 -9.17 -5.06 4.15
CA THR A 146 -8.30 -4.00 3.66
C THR A 146 -8.50 -3.82 2.16
N LEU A 147 -8.65 -2.57 1.74
CA LEU A 147 -8.69 -2.17 0.34
C LEU A 147 -7.28 -1.74 -0.10
N PHE A 148 -6.90 -2.10 -1.33
CA PHE A 148 -5.65 -1.67 -1.96
C PHE A 148 -5.97 -1.10 -3.33
N ALA A 149 -5.38 0.04 -3.71
CA ALA A 149 -5.60 0.72 -4.98
C ALA A 149 -4.30 0.90 -5.76
N SER A 150 -4.31 0.45 -7.02
CA SER A 150 -3.17 0.56 -7.94
C SER A 150 -2.97 2.00 -8.41
N GLN A 151 -1.88 2.61 -8.01
CA GLN A 151 -1.52 3.94 -8.47
C GLN A 151 -0.93 3.94 -9.88
N TYR A 152 -0.45 2.79 -10.37
CA TYR A 152 -0.15 2.58 -11.79
C TYR A 152 -1.41 2.66 -12.65
N ALA A 153 -2.43 1.89 -12.30
CA ALA A 153 -3.68 1.86 -13.06
C ALA A 153 -4.37 3.24 -13.04
N ALA A 154 -4.33 3.93 -11.91
CA ALA A 154 -4.84 5.29 -11.80
C ALA A 154 -4.07 6.25 -12.72
N TYR A 155 -2.74 6.23 -12.71
CA TYR A 155 -1.95 7.05 -13.62
C TYR A 155 -2.23 6.71 -15.09
N ASP A 156 -2.27 5.42 -15.43
CA ASP A 156 -2.50 4.97 -16.80
C ASP A 156 -3.85 5.44 -17.35
N ALA A 157 -4.87 5.52 -16.49
CA ALA A 157 -6.24 5.97 -16.84
C ALA A 157 -6.41 7.49 -16.98
N LEU A 158 -5.43 8.30 -16.55
CA LEU A 158 -5.47 9.74 -16.75
C LEU A 158 -5.40 10.09 -18.24
N SER A 159 -6.07 11.18 -18.65
CA SER A 159 -5.94 11.71 -20.00
C SER A 159 -4.50 12.15 -20.28
N ALA A 160 -4.09 12.12 -21.56
CA ALA A 160 -2.77 12.60 -21.97
C ALA A 160 -2.50 14.05 -21.55
N ARG A 161 -3.52 14.91 -21.57
CA ARG A 161 -3.40 16.30 -21.11
C ARG A 161 -3.15 16.40 -19.62
N MET A 162 -3.83 15.58 -18.80
CA MET A 162 -3.60 15.56 -17.35
C MET A 162 -2.21 15.04 -17.03
N LYS A 163 -1.73 13.99 -17.70
CA LYS A 163 -0.36 13.49 -17.54
C LYS A 163 0.69 14.56 -17.80
N VAL A 164 0.53 15.30 -18.90
CA VAL A 164 1.43 16.43 -19.23
C VAL A 164 1.34 17.55 -18.18
N TYR A 165 0.13 17.88 -17.72
CA TYR A 165 -0.05 18.90 -16.68
C TYR A 165 0.63 18.56 -15.36
N LEU A 166 0.59 17.29 -14.95
CA LEU A 166 1.16 16.81 -13.69
C LEU A 166 2.67 16.61 -13.74
N GLU A 167 3.25 16.59 -14.95
CA GLU A 167 4.69 16.34 -15.12
C GLU A 167 5.52 17.46 -14.45
N GLY A 168 6.44 17.06 -13.58
CA GLY A 168 7.31 17.97 -12.84
C GLY A 168 6.65 18.69 -11.65
N LEU A 169 5.33 18.53 -11.43
CA LEU A 169 4.70 19.05 -10.23
C LEU A 169 5.05 18.21 -9.01
N THR A 170 5.26 18.90 -7.89
CA THR A 170 5.47 18.29 -6.57
C THR A 170 4.33 18.62 -5.62
N ALA A 171 4.17 17.81 -4.60
CA ALA A 171 3.22 18.04 -3.52
C ALA A 171 3.88 17.83 -2.16
N THR A 172 3.51 18.67 -1.20
CA THR A 172 3.97 18.52 0.18
C THR A 172 3.13 17.50 0.93
N HIS A 173 3.80 16.51 1.52
CA HIS A 173 3.26 15.53 2.45
C HIS A 173 3.69 15.88 3.88
N SER A 174 2.77 15.79 4.84
CA SER A 174 3.04 16.13 6.24
C SER A 174 2.35 15.15 7.20
N GLY A 175 3.11 14.67 8.18
CA GLY A 175 2.59 13.85 9.28
C GLY A 175 2.00 14.69 10.43
N ASP A 176 2.23 16.01 10.46
CA ASP A 176 1.96 16.86 11.61
C ASP A 176 0.50 16.78 12.10
N HIS A 177 -0.46 17.02 11.22
CA HIS A 177 -1.89 17.02 11.58
C HIS A 177 -2.40 15.65 12.01
N ILE A 178 -1.84 14.57 11.44
CA ILE A 178 -2.23 13.19 11.74
C ILE A 178 -1.68 12.77 13.10
N TYR A 179 -0.39 12.93 13.30
CA TYR A 179 0.27 12.49 14.54
C TYR A 179 -0.17 13.31 15.73
N ARG A 180 -0.39 14.65 15.59
CA ARG A 180 -0.96 15.47 16.65
C ARG A 180 -2.38 15.03 17.04
N ARG A 181 -3.24 14.82 16.04
CA ARG A 181 -4.59 14.28 16.29
C ARG A 181 -4.54 12.95 17.04
N ASN A 182 -3.67 12.05 16.61
CA ASN A 182 -3.52 10.75 17.22
C ASN A 182 -3.01 10.83 18.66
N ASN A 183 -1.99 11.62 18.90
CA ASN A 183 -1.44 11.84 20.24
C ASN A 183 -2.45 12.49 21.18
N ALA A 184 -3.22 13.47 20.71
CA ALA A 184 -4.29 14.08 21.49
C ALA A 184 -5.35 13.06 21.93
N LEU A 185 -5.76 12.16 21.06
CA LEU A 185 -6.70 11.08 21.39
C LEU A 185 -6.15 10.07 22.41
N MET A 186 -4.83 9.88 22.43
CA MET A 186 -4.13 9.01 23.36
C MET A 186 -3.65 9.72 24.64
N GLY A 187 -3.90 11.04 24.77
CA GLY A 187 -3.43 11.83 25.91
C GLY A 187 -1.91 12.03 25.96
N ILE A 188 -1.21 11.89 24.82
CA ILE A 188 0.24 12.04 24.72
C ILE A 188 0.60 13.51 24.54
N ALA A 189 1.51 14.02 25.38
CA ALA A 189 1.96 15.40 25.32
C ALA A 189 2.70 15.73 24.00
N GLU A 190 2.42 16.92 23.45
CA GLU A 190 2.91 17.38 22.12
C GLU A 190 4.10 18.33 22.20
N SER A 191 4.50 18.75 23.42
CA SER A 191 5.53 19.79 23.58
C SER A 191 6.85 19.41 22.90
N GLY A 192 7.30 20.26 21.96
CA GLY A 192 8.59 20.11 21.27
C GLY A 192 8.67 19.04 20.19
N LYS A 193 7.57 18.31 19.88
CA LYS A 193 7.58 17.29 18.82
C LYS A 193 7.54 17.93 17.44
N VAL A 194 8.46 17.49 16.58
CA VAL A 194 8.48 17.81 15.15
C VAL A 194 8.19 16.52 14.38
N TYR A 195 7.26 16.61 13.45
CA TYR A 195 6.85 15.46 12.63
C TYR A 195 7.38 15.57 11.21
N PRO A 196 7.61 14.43 10.54
CA PRO A 196 8.13 14.41 9.19
C PRO A 196 7.26 15.23 8.22
N LYS A 197 7.94 15.91 7.30
CA LYS A 197 7.34 16.65 6.20
C LYS A 197 8.31 16.63 5.03
N ALA A 198 7.83 16.24 3.85
CA ALA A 198 8.64 16.20 2.63
C ALA A 198 7.82 16.62 1.40
N SER A 199 8.50 17.10 0.37
CA SER A 199 7.91 17.35 -0.95
C SER A 199 8.30 16.21 -1.89
N HIS A 200 7.30 15.66 -2.59
CA HIS A 200 7.46 14.53 -3.51
C HIS A 200 6.83 14.83 -4.86
N PRO A 201 7.31 14.21 -5.97
CA PRO A 201 6.63 14.33 -7.25
C PRO A 201 5.21 13.75 -7.17
N ILE A 202 4.24 14.44 -7.76
CA ILE A 202 2.85 13.94 -7.88
C ILE A 202 2.80 12.65 -8.70
N VAL A 203 3.69 12.56 -9.69
CA VAL A 203 3.91 11.37 -10.53
C VAL A 203 5.31 10.85 -10.27
N ARG A 204 5.43 9.81 -9.43
CA ARG A 204 6.72 9.17 -9.18
C ARG A 204 7.03 8.09 -10.19
N THR A 205 8.32 7.90 -10.47
CA THR A 205 8.82 6.74 -11.22
C THR A 205 9.21 5.63 -10.25
N HIS A 206 8.69 4.44 -10.46
CA HIS A 206 9.04 3.28 -9.61
C HIS A 206 10.48 2.81 -9.92
N PRO A 207 11.36 2.64 -8.90
CA PRO A 207 12.77 2.41 -9.11
C PRO A 207 13.11 1.10 -9.84
N MET A 208 12.29 0.05 -9.65
CA MET A 208 12.48 -1.26 -10.29
C MET A 208 11.76 -1.37 -11.63
N THR A 209 10.45 -1.14 -11.65
CA THR A 209 9.62 -1.35 -12.85
C THR A 209 9.72 -0.23 -13.88
N LYS A 210 10.23 0.94 -13.49
CA LYS A 210 10.27 2.20 -14.27
C LYS A 210 8.89 2.71 -14.68
N ARG A 211 7.82 2.10 -14.19
CA ARG A 211 6.46 2.57 -14.42
C ARG A 211 6.18 3.84 -13.62
N LYS A 212 5.30 4.68 -14.15
CA LYS A 212 4.82 5.87 -13.47
C LYS A 212 3.59 5.55 -12.63
N ALA A 213 3.55 6.12 -11.41
CA ALA A 213 2.45 5.97 -10.46
C ALA A 213 2.04 7.34 -9.94
N LEU A 214 0.75 7.56 -9.66
CA LEU A 214 0.33 8.70 -8.86
C LEU A 214 0.88 8.56 -7.43
N TYR A 215 1.35 9.67 -6.86
CA TYR A 215 1.93 9.67 -5.52
C TYR A 215 1.40 10.83 -4.67
N VAL A 216 0.07 10.87 -4.53
CA VAL A 216 -0.67 11.75 -3.64
C VAL A 216 -1.71 10.93 -2.89
N ASN A 217 -2.05 11.31 -1.66
CA ASN A 217 -3.08 10.62 -0.88
C ASN A 217 -3.79 11.59 0.07
N GLY A 218 -5.00 11.24 0.48
CA GLY A 218 -5.83 12.10 1.31
C GLY A 218 -5.37 12.22 2.77
N GLU A 219 -4.51 11.31 3.25
CA GLU A 219 -4.05 11.33 4.65
C GLU A 219 -2.86 12.26 4.84
N PHE A 220 -1.82 12.18 4.00
CA PHE A 220 -0.57 12.91 4.19
C PHE A 220 -0.39 14.12 3.28
N THR A 221 -0.95 14.13 2.06
CA THR A 221 -0.72 15.21 1.10
C THR A 221 -1.53 16.44 1.47
N THR A 222 -0.85 17.56 1.72
CA THR A 222 -1.47 18.80 2.20
C THR A 222 -1.76 19.80 1.09
N HIS A 223 -0.87 19.95 0.11
CA HIS A 223 -1.02 20.87 -1.01
C HIS A 223 -0.07 20.54 -2.16
N ILE A 224 -0.35 21.06 -3.34
CA ILE A 224 0.55 21.03 -4.50
C ILE A 224 1.45 22.26 -4.42
N ASP A 225 2.76 22.04 -4.52
CA ASP A 225 3.74 23.10 -4.41
C ASP A 225 3.67 24.07 -5.60
N GLY A 226 3.80 25.37 -5.32
CA GLY A 226 3.83 26.39 -6.36
C GLY A 226 2.47 26.75 -6.99
N LEU A 227 1.37 26.06 -6.64
CA LEU A 227 0.03 26.41 -7.11
C LEU A 227 -0.71 27.31 -6.11
N PRO A 228 -1.59 28.21 -6.60
CA PRO A 228 -2.56 28.90 -5.76
C PRO A 228 -3.43 27.90 -4.98
N ARG A 229 -3.78 28.26 -3.75
CA ARG A 229 -4.49 27.36 -2.82
C ARG A 229 -5.73 26.69 -3.40
N ASP A 230 -6.58 27.47 -4.06
CA ASP A 230 -7.87 26.96 -4.55
C ASP A 230 -7.70 26.06 -5.77
N GLU A 231 -6.76 26.40 -6.66
CA GLU A 231 -6.40 25.59 -7.80
C GLU A 231 -5.77 24.24 -7.34
N GLY A 232 -4.74 24.32 -6.50
CA GLY A 232 -4.07 23.12 -5.97
C GLY A 232 -5.03 22.21 -5.20
N ARG A 233 -5.97 22.79 -4.41
CA ARG A 233 -6.98 22.01 -3.69
C ARG A 233 -7.95 21.29 -4.63
N ALA A 234 -8.39 21.93 -5.70
CA ALA A 234 -9.31 21.32 -6.68
C ALA A 234 -8.64 20.14 -7.40
N ILE A 235 -7.38 20.33 -7.83
CA ILE A 235 -6.60 19.29 -8.51
C ILE A 235 -6.29 18.12 -7.55
N LEU A 236 -5.80 18.41 -6.34
CA LEU A 236 -5.49 17.39 -5.35
C LEU A 236 -6.73 16.59 -4.96
N GLY A 237 -7.87 17.27 -4.75
CA GLY A 237 -9.14 16.60 -4.47
C GLY A 237 -9.55 15.64 -5.59
N PHE A 238 -9.47 16.09 -6.85
CA PHE A 238 -9.70 15.23 -8.01
C PHE A 238 -8.77 14.02 -8.03
N LEU A 239 -7.46 14.22 -7.83
CA LEU A 239 -6.47 13.12 -7.89
C LEU A 239 -6.68 12.09 -6.78
N CYS A 240 -6.96 12.53 -5.55
CA CYS A 240 -7.21 11.64 -4.42
C CYS A 240 -8.48 10.79 -4.64
N GLU A 241 -9.57 11.39 -5.12
CA GLU A 241 -10.82 10.68 -5.44
C GLU A 241 -10.63 9.74 -6.64
N PHE A 242 -10.00 10.23 -7.71
CA PHE A 242 -9.78 9.47 -8.92
C PHE A 242 -8.90 8.23 -8.69
N SER A 243 -7.82 8.37 -7.90
CA SER A 243 -6.83 7.31 -7.70
C SER A 243 -7.34 6.14 -6.84
N THR A 244 -8.48 6.32 -6.20
CA THR A 244 -9.09 5.30 -5.33
C THR A 244 -10.43 4.78 -5.85
N ARG A 245 -10.68 4.88 -7.16
CA ARG A 245 -11.88 4.31 -7.80
C ARG A 245 -11.88 2.78 -7.75
N GLU A 246 -13.06 2.21 -7.73
CA GLU A 246 -13.27 0.77 -7.60
C GLU A 246 -12.55 -0.05 -8.67
N GLU A 247 -12.46 0.45 -9.91
CA GLU A 247 -11.77 -0.23 -11.02
C GLU A 247 -10.25 -0.38 -10.82
N PHE A 248 -9.67 0.33 -9.87
CA PHE A 248 -8.24 0.26 -9.51
C PHE A 248 -8.00 -0.55 -8.24
N GLN A 249 -9.05 -1.03 -7.59
CA GLN A 249 -8.97 -1.64 -6.28
C GLN A 249 -8.95 -3.17 -6.31
N VAL A 250 -8.39 -3.73 -5.23
CA VAL A 250 -8.65 -5.08 -4.76
C VAL A 250 -9.04 -5.02 -3.29
N ARG A 251 -10.05 -5.79 -2.90
CA ARG A 251 -10.49 -5.96 -1.51
C ARG A 251 -9.97 -7.28 -0.97
N PHE A 252 -9.20 -7.23 0.11
CA PHE A 252 -8.67 -8.41 0.77
C PHE A 252 -9.46 -8.72 2.04
N ARG A 253 -10.17 -9.85 2.01
CA ARG A 253 -10.86 -10.40 3.18
C ARG A 253 -9.86 -11.21 4.00
N TRP A 254 -9.66 -10.79 5.24
CA TRP A 254 -8.72 -11.45 6.14
C TRP A 254 -9.26 -12.77 6.67
N GLN A 255 -8.35 -13.69 6.89
CA GLN A 255 -8.52 -14.92 7.66
C GLN A 255 -7.42 -14.96 8.72
N PRO A 256 -7.60 -15.70 9.87
CA PRO A 256 -6.52 -15.89 10.82
C PRO A 256 -5.26 -16.40 10.10
N HIS A 257 -4.10 -15.89 10.50
CA HIS A 257 -2.81 -16.24 9.90
C HIS A 257 -2.64 -15.85 8.43
N SER A 258 -3.41 -14.89 7.93
CA SER A 258 -3.16 -14.28 6.62
C SER A 258 -2.06 -13.22 6.72
N VAL A 259 -1.31 -13.08 5.62
CA VAL A 259 -0.32 -12.02 5.40
C VAL A 259 -0.68 -11.27 4.13
N ALA A 260 -0.58 -9.94 4.17
CA ALA A 260 -0.59 -9.09 2.98
C ALA A 260 0.73 -8.32 2.93
N PHE A 261 1.37 -8.33 1.76
CA PHE A 261 2.59 -7.56 1.47
C PHE A 261 2.34 -6.64 0.30
N TRP A 262 2.43 -5.32 0.49
CA TRP A 262 2.19 -4.34 -0.55
C TRP A 262 3.36 -3.39 -0.75
N ASP A 263 3.47 -2.89 -1.98
CA ASP A 263 4.48 -1.93 -2.40
C ASP A 263 3.93 -0.50 -2.25
N ASN A 264 4.37 0.22 -1.22
CA ASN A 264 3.93 1.61 -0.93
C ASN A 264 4.32 2.61 -2.03
N ARG A 265 5.23 2.23 -2.92
CA ARG A 265 5.68 3.10 -4.01
C ARG A 265 4.64 3.22 -5.13
N CYS A 266 3.68 2.29 -5.19
CA CYS A 266 2.66 2.25 -6.24
C CYS A 266 1.26 1.80 -5.75
N VAL A 267 1.06 1.70 -4.43
CA VAL A 267 -0.21 1.27 -3.82
C VAL A 267 -0.62 2.25 -2.74
N GLN A 268 -1.90 2.64 -2.74
CA GLN A 268 -2.58 3.15 -1.56
C GLN A 268 -3.42 2.05 -0.93
N HIS A 269 -3.65 2.16 0.37
CA HIS A 269 -4.50 1.19 1.07
C HIS A 269 -5.37 1.87 2.13
N GLN A 270 -6.44 1.16 2.52
CA GLN A 270 -7.39 1.60 3.53
C GLN A 270 -7.88 0.40 4.33
N ALA A 271 -7.82 0.49 5.66
CA ALA A 271 -8.42 -0.50 6.56
C ALA A 271 -9.88 -0.13 6.85
N LEU A 272 -10.79 -1.08 6.73
CA LEU A 272 -12.20 -0.87 7.05
C LEU A 272 -12.43 -1.13 8.55
N TRP A 273 -13.12 -0.22 9.22
CA TRP A 273 -13.54 -0.37 10.61
C TRP A 273 -15.05 -0.59 10.73
N ASP A 274 -15.51 -1.63 10.10
CA ASP A 274 -16.92 -2.05 10.03
C ASP A 274 -17.24 -3.27 10.92
N TYR A 275 -16.32 -3.62 11.83
CA TYR A 275 -16.38 -4.82 12.66
C TYR A 275 -16.54 -4.56 14.17
N TYR A 276 -16.65 -3.29 14.58
CA TYR A 276 -16.84 -2.95 16.00
C TYR A 276 -18.07 -3.69 16.57
N PRO A 277 -18.01 -4.28 17.78
CA PRO A 277 -16.95 -4.25 18.78
C PRO A 277 -15.96 -5.44 18.72
N GLN A 278 -15.89 -6.19 17.63
CA GLN A 278 -15.06 -7.38 17.51
C GLN A 278 -13.55 -7.02 17.49
N THR A 279 -12.72 -7.98 17.86
CA THR A 279 -11.26 -7.81 17.88
C THR A 279 -10.64 -8.09 16.54
N ARG A 280 -9.71 -7.22 16.12
CA ARG A 280 -8.79 -7.40 15.00
C ARG A 280 -7.38 -7.13 15.48
N SER A 281 -6.49 -8.12 15.40
CA SER A 281 -5.16 -8.02 16.00
C SER A 281 -4.09 -8.72 15.17
N GLY A 282 -2.92 -8.12 15.17
CA GLY A 282 -1.75 -8.61 14.48
C GLY A 282 -0.57 -7.67 14.62
N ARG A 283 0.31 -7.68 13.64
CA ARG A 283 1.50 -6.83 13.61
C ARG A 283 1.95 -6.54 12.19
N ARG A 284 2.62 -5.43 12.01
CA ARG A 284 3.20 -5.00 10.73
C ARG A 284 4.70 -4.83 10.86
N VAL A 285 5.45 -5.24 9.87
CA VAL A 285 6.79 -4.77 9.59
C VAL A 285 6.78 -3.90 8.34
N THR A 286 7.63 -2.91 8.32
CA THR A 286 7.74 -1.95 7.22
C THR A 286 9.20 -1.94 6.74
N ILE A 287 9.43 -1.84 5.45
CA ILE A 287 10.75 -1.94 4.83
C ILE A 287 11.14 -0.53 4.38
N LYS A 288 12.39 -0.11 4.70
CA LYS A 288 12.93 1.18 4.26
C LYS A 288 12.84 1.32 2.74
N GLY A 289 12.62 2.52 2.28
CA GLY A 289 12.47 2.84 0.87
C GLY A 289 13.50 3.81 0.35
N ASP A 290 13.12 4.48 -0.71
CA ASP A 290 13.94 5.41 -1.48
C ASP A 290 13.24 6.78 -1.58
N ARG A 291 14.01 7.82 -1.85
CA ARG A 291 13.45 9.12 -2.16
C ARG A 291 12.67 9.07 -3.47
N PRO A 292 11.39 9.46 -3.49
CA PRO A 292 10.57 9.50 -4.70
C PRO A 292 11.16 10.44 -5.78
N PHE A 293 11.15 9.99 -7.05
CA PHE A 293 11.64 10.75 -8.19
C PHE A 293 10.77 10.56 -9.44
#